data_7ff263f8e9656fec32c907f342b86522
#
_entry.id   7ff263f8e9656fec32c907f342b86522
#
_cell.length_a   1.000
_cell.length_b   1.000
_cell.length_c   1.000
_cell.angle_alpha   90.00
_cell.angle_beta   90.00
_cell.angle_gamma   90.00
#
_symmetry.space_group_name_H-M   'P 1'
#
loop_
_entity.id
_entity.type
_entity.pdbx_description
1 polymer ?
#
loop_
_entity_poly.entity_id
_entity_poly.type
_entity_poly.pdbx_seq_one_letter_code
_entity_poly.pdbx_strand_id
1 'polypeptide(L)'
;MRADNLLFSPDGQSVALIDWQGCCIAPPVFDFAYFLIQSMTIEDRQRLEDNLLRFYAEELERGGLKISLPNLREVYESSLIYSFAIACSIPLINDPSIPRVRELAIAMGTRSIQVLKDHGQI
;
A
#
# COMPACT_ATOMS: atom_id res chain seq x y z
N MET A 1 -2.13 4.99 -2.21
CA MET A 1 -1.85 5.91 -1.07
C MET A 1 -0.53 5.54 -0.40
N ARG A 2 0.32 6.50 0.06
CA ARG A 2 1.55 6.26 0.88
C ARG A 2 1.54 7.21 2.07
N ALA A 3 2.31 6.88 3.12
CA ALA A 3 2.41 7.72 4.32
C ALA A 3 2.90 9.16 4.02
N ASP A 4 3.76 9.31 3.01
CA ASP A 4 4.25 10.63 2.56
C ASP A 4 3.12 11.56 2.09
N ASN A 5 1.97 11.00 1.72
CA ASN A 5 0.80 11.72 1.23
C ASN A 5 -0.24 11.99 2.34
N LEU A 6 0.14 11.77 3.59
CA LEU A 6 -0.68 12.04 4.78
C LEU A 6 -0.12 13.24 5.54
N LEU A 7 -0.91 14.28 5.72
CA LEU A 7 -0.59 15.43 6.55
C LEU A 7 -1.44 15.40 7.81
N PHE A 8 -0.79 15.24 8.94
CA PHE A 8 -1.46 15.23 10.25
C PHE A 8 -1.54 16.66 10.82
N SER A 9 -2.66 16.98 11.46
CA SER A 9 -2.75 18.21 12.25
C SER A 9 -1.76 18.16 13.43
N PRO A 10 -1.32 19.32 13.97
CA PRO A 10 -0.35 19.36 15.09
C PRO A 10 -0.81 18.60 16.33
N ASP A 11 -2.11 18.51 16.57
CA ASP A 11 -2.73 17.78 17.68
C ASP A 11 -3.01 16.30 17.36
N GLY A 12 -2.72 15.85 16.11
CA GLY A 12 -2.95 14.48 15.67
C GLY A 12 -4.42 14.06 15.49
N GLN A 13 -5.36 15.00 15.60
CA GLN A 13 -6.80 14.69 15.60
C GLN A 13 -7.39 14.63 14.20
N SER A 14 -6.69 15.13 13.18
CA SER A 14 -7.14 15.11 11.79
C SER A 14 -6.00 14.77 10.84
N VAL A 15 -6.36 14.21 9.69
CA VAL A 15 -5.43 13.88 8.62
C VAL A 15 -5.98 14.39 7.29
N ALA A 16 -5.12 15.04 6.52
CA ALA A 16 -5.42 15.43 5.14
C ALA A 16 -4.66 14.51 4.18
N LEU A 17 -5.35 14.08 3.13
CA LEU A 17 -4.77 13.32 2.03
C LEU A 17 -4.37 14.29 0.92
N ILE A 18 -3.14 14.16 0.43
CA ILE A 18 -2.63 14.93 -0.70
C ILE A 18 -2.22 14.00 -1.86
N ASP A 19 -1.83 14.57 -2.97
CA ASP A 19 -1.35 13.85 -4.16
C ASP A 19 -2.40 12.94 -4.81
N TRP A 20 -3.47 13.54 -5.30
CA TRP A 20 -4.61 12.86 -5.94
C TRP A 20 -4.41 12.58 -7.44
N GLN A 21 -3.23 12.84 -8.00
CA GLN A 21 -2.95 12.73 -9.44
C GLN A 21 -3.10 11.31 -10.00
N GLY A 22 -3.01 10.28 -9.16
CA GLY A 22 -3.14 8.87 -9.55
C GLY A 22 -4.53 8.26 -9.26
N CYS A 23 -5.56 9.08 -9.01
CA CYS A 23 -6.91 8.57 -8.71
C CYS A 23 -7.48 7.76 -9.86
N CYS A 24 -7.98 6.57 -9.57
CA CYS A 24 -8.67 5.70 -10.52
C CYS A 24 -9.82 4.94 -9.83
N ILE A 25 -10.70 4.38 -10.63
CA ILE A 25 -11.74 3.46 -10.13
C ILE A 25 -11.10 2.08 -10.01
N ALA A 26 -10.94 1.62 -8.78
CA ALA A 26 -10.35 0.33 -8.44
C ALA A 26 -10.96 -0.22 -7.14
N PRO A 27 -10.79 -1.51 -6.82
CA PRO A 27 -11.16 -2.03 -5.52
C PRO A 27 -10.45 -1.24 -4.40
N PRO A 28 -11.16 -0.79 -3.34
CA PRO A 28 -10.55 0.01 -2.27
C PRO A 28 -9.34 -0.64 -1.60
N VAL A 29 -9.28 -1.97 -1.60
CA VAL A 29 -8.17 -2.74 -1.03
C VAL A 29 -6.85 -2.51 -1.76
N PHE A 30 -6.84 -2.00 -3.00
CA PHE A 30 -5.62 -1.59 -3.68
C PHE A 30 -4.87 -0.49 -2.92
N ASP A 31 -5.58 0.53 -2.46
CA ASP A 31 -4.97 1.60 -1.67
C ASP A 31 -4.45 1.07 -0.34
N PHE A 32 -5.22 0.19 0.31
CA PHE A 32 -4.82 -0.44 1.56
C PHE A 32 -3.55 -1.30 1.38
N ALA A 33 -3.50 -2.18 0.37
CA ALA A 33 -2.33 -2.99 0.06
C ALA A 33 -1.10 -2.13 -0.24
N TYR A 34 -1.25 -1.14 -1.11
CA TYR A 34 -0.18 -0.23 -1.46
C TYR A 34 0.32 0.58 -0.26
N PHE A 35 -0.59 1.03 0.61
CA PHE A 35 -0.24 1.73 1.83
C PHE A 35 0.60 0.86 2.76
N LEU A 36 0.18 -0.37 3.05
CA LEU A 36 0.93 -1.29 3.92
C LEU A 36 2.33 -1.55 3.38
N ILE A 37 2.41 -1.88 2.08
CA ILE A 37 3.68 -2.25 1.44
C ILE A 37 4.64 -1.07 1.41
N GLN A 38 4.17 0.13 1.07
CA GLN A 38 5.05 1.25 0.80
C GLN A 38 5.29 2.19 2.00
N SER A 39 4.50 2.04 3.07
CA SER A 39 4.59 2.92 4.24
C SER A 39 5.16 2.25 5.48
N MET A 40 5.23 0.93 5.52
CA MET A 40 5.74 0.17 6.67
C MET A 40 7.11 -0.42 6.38
N THR A 41 7.86 -0.75 7.45
CA THR A 41 9.01 -1.66 7.33
C THR A 41 8.53 -3.06 6.94
N ILE A 42 9.41 -3.88 6.37
CA ILE A 42 9.06 -5.27 6.02
C ILE A 42 8.61 -6.02 7.28
N GLU A 43 9.36 -5.86 8.37
CA GLU A 43 9.11 -6.53 9.64
C GLU A 43 7.77 -6.13 10.26
N ASP A 44 7.46 -4.83 10.27
CA ASP A 44 6.19 -4.35 10.81
C ASP A 44 5.02 -4.80 9.94
N ARG A 45 5.15 -4.75 8.61
CA ARG A 45 4.13 -5.28 7.72
C ARG A 45 3.88 -6.76 8.00
N GLN A 46 4.92 -7.60 8.01
CA GLN A 46 4.80 -9.04 8.28
C GLN A 46 4.11 -9.32 9.63
N ARG A 47 4.42 -8.53 10.65
CA ARG A 47 3.85 -8.68 11.99
C ARG A 47 2.40 -8.24 12.09
N LEU A 48 2.00 -7.20 11.35
CA LEU A 48 0.72 -6.51 11.55
C LEU A 48 -0.30 -6.74 10.44
N GLU A 49 0.12 -7.23 9.27
CA GLU A 49 -0.69 -7.33 8.06
C GLU A 49 -2.05 -8.00 8.28
N ASP A 50 -2.06 -9.18 8.92
CA ASP A 50 -3.29 -9.92 9.18
C ASP A 50 -4.26 -9.16 10.09
N ASN A 51 -3.74 -8.51 11.13
CA ASN A 51 -4.56 -7.74 12.05
C ASN A 51 -5.11 -6.48 11.39
N LEU A 52 -4.30 -5.81 10.57
CA LEU A 52 -4.71 -4.63 9.84
C LEU A 52 -5.75 -4.97 8.74
N LEU A 53 -5.62 -6.13 8.09
CA LEU A 53 -6.61 -6.58 7.11
C LEU A 53 -7.96 -6.91 7.77
N ARG A 54 -7.95 -7.51 8.96
CA ARG A 54 -9.17 -7.72 9.76
C ARG A 54 -9.82 -6.41 10.19
N PHE A 55 -9.01 -5.49 10.71
CA PHE A 55 -9.48 -4.16 11.08
C PHE A 55 -10.11 -3.43 9.88
N TYR A 56 -9.46 -3.53 8.71
CA TYR A 56 -9.98 -2.94 7.48
C TYR A 56 -11.33 -3.55 7.07
N ALA A 57 -11.49 -4.87 7.19
CA ALA A 57 -12.78 -5.55 6.95
C ALA A 57 -13.89 -5.04 7.88
N GLU A 58 -13.57 -4.85 9.18
CA GLU A 58 -14.52 -4.31 10.16
C GLU A 58 -14.92 -2.87 9.84
N GLU A 59 -13.98 -2.03 9.41
CA GLU A 59 -14.28 -0.65 9.01
C GLU A 59 -15.15 -0.60 7.74
N LEU A 60 -14.91 -1.48 6.76
CA LEU A 60 -15.77 -1.61 5.59
C LEU A 60 -17.21 -2.00 5.99
N GLU A 61 -17.36 -2.94 6.91
CA GLU A 61 -18.68 -3.37 7.41
C GLU A 61 -19.38 -2.22 8.15
N ARG A 62 -18.68 -1.45 8.99
CA ARG A 62 -19.23 -0.24 9.63
C ARG A 62 -19.68 0.80 8.61
N GLY A 63 -18.97 0.90 7.48
CA GLY A 63 -19.34 1.74 6.34
C GLY A 63 -20.50 1.19 5.49
N GLY A 64 -21.06 0.02 5.83
CA GLY A 64 -22.17 -0.62 5.14
C GLY A 64 -21.77 -1.56 4.00
N LEU A 65 -20.47 -1.79 3.78
CA LEU A 65 -19.96 -2.72 2.77
C LEU A 65 -19.70 -4.09 3.40
N LYS A 66 -20.55 -5.06 3.07
CA LYS A 66 -20.37 -6.44 3.55
C LYS A 66 -19.45 -7.22 2.62
N ILE A 67 -18.27 -7.55 3.12
CA ILE A 67 -17.32 -8.43 2.45
C ILE A 67 -16.79 -9.46 3.46
N SER A 68 -16.73 -10.72 3.09
CA SER A 68 -16.11 -11.73 3.95
C SER A 68 -14.60 -11.55 3.99
N LEU A 69 -13.98 -11.85 5.12
CA LEU A 69 -12.52 -11.75 5.26
C LEU A 69 -11.76 -12.62 4.23
N PRO A 70 -12.21 -13.87 3.90
CA PRO A 70 -11.58 -14.63 2.83
C PRO A 70 -11.63 -13.92 1.46
N ASN A 71 -12.77 -13.38 1.07
CA ASN A 71 -12.91 -12.67 -0.20
C ASN A 71 -12.08 -11.39 -0.22
N LEU A 72 -12.03 -10.65 0.90
CA LEU A 72 -11.18 -9.47 1.02
C LEU A 72 -9.70 -9.84 0.89
N ARG A 73 -9.27 -10.96 1.48
CA ARG A 73 -7.90 -11.47 1.38
C ARG A 73 -7.55 -11.83 -0.06
N GLU A 74 -8.42 -12.50 -0.78
CA GLU A 74 -8.20 -12.85 -2.19
C GLU A 74 -7.98 -11.59 -3.05
N VAL A 75 -8.80 -10.56 -2.88
CA VAL A 75 -8.63 -9.28 -3.60
C VAL A 75 -7.38 -8.54 -3.13
N TYR A 76 -7.04 -8.59 -1.83
CA TYR A 76 -5.82 -8.05 -1.29
C TYR A 76 -4.58 -8.70 -1.92
N GLU A 77 -4.51 -10.02 -1.94
CA GLU A 77 -3.40 -10.78 -2.54
C GLU A 77 -3.25 -10.50 -4.03
N SER A 78 -4.38 -10.39 -4.75
CA SER A 78 -4.38 -9.98 -6.17
C SER A 78 -3.86 -8.56 -6.38
N SER A 79 -3.93 -7.71 -5.35
CA SER A 79 -3.48 -6.32 -5.40
C SER A 79 -1.97 -6.15 -5.19
N LEU A 80 -1.28 -7.15 -4.66
CA LEU A 80 0.14 -7.06 -4.32
C LEU A 80 1.03 -6.79 -5.53
N ILE A 81 0.72 -7.44 -6.66
CA ILE A 81 1.47 -7.25 -7.92
C ILE A 81 1.37 -5.81 -8.44
N TYR A 82 0.28 -5.12 -8.16
CA TYR A 82 0.10 -3.73 -8.55
C TYR A 82 1.11 -2.80 -7.85
N SER A 83 1.37 -3.03 -6.57
CA SER A 83 2.40 -2.29 -5.83
C SER A 83 3.79 -2.47 -6.45
N PHE A 84 4.12 -3.68 -6.89
CA PHE A 84 5.36 -3.97 -7.61
C PHE A 84 5.42 -3.24 -8.96
N ALA A 85 4.33 -3.26 -9.74
CA ALA A 85 4.27 -2.56 -11.01
C ALA A 85 4.49 -1.05 -10.86
N ILE A 86 3.91 -0.42 -9.83
CA ILE A 86 4.16 0.99 -9.52
C ILE A 86 5.64 1.20 -9.14
N ALA A 87 6.22 0.35 -8.30
CA ALA A 87 7.63 0.46 -7.92
C ALA A 87 8.55 0.41 -9.15
N CYS A 88 8.25 -0.46 -10.11
CA CYS A 88 8.99 -0.55 -11.37
C CYS A 88 8.82 0.69 -12.27
N SER A 89 7.71 1.41 -12.17
CA SER A 89 7.46 2.61 -12.97
C SER A 89 8.27 3.83 -12.52
N ILE A 90 8.68 3.89 -11.24
CA ILE A 90 9.36 5.05 -10.67
C ILE A 90 10.60 5.47 -11.48
N PRO A 91 11.57 4.57 -11.79
CA PRO A 91 12.73 4.96 -12.58
C PRO A 91 12.45 5.17 -14.07
N LEU A 92 11.24 4.78 -14.55
CA LEU A 92 10.83 4.97 -15.94
C LEU A 92 10.24 6.37 -16.18
N ILE A 93 9.57 6.93 -15.17
CA ILE A 93 8.87 8.22 -15.25
C ILE A 93 9.63 9.36 -14.58
N ASN A 94 10.72 9.05 -13.88
CA ASN A 94 11.57 10.03 -13.21
C ASN A 94 13.04 9.83 -13.62
N ASP A 95 13.87 10.84 -13.46
CA ASP A 95 15.30 10.75 -13.75
C ASP A 95 16.03 9.90 -12.70
N PRO A 96 16.51 8.69 -13.05
CA PRO A 96 17.19 7.80 -12.12
C PRO A 96 18.60 8.27 -11.74
N SER A 97 19.13 9.33 -12.38
CA SER A 97 20.40 9.95 -11.98
C SER A 97 20.26 10.71 -10.67
N ILE A 98 19.04 11.13 -10.33
CA ILE A 98 18.73 11.81 -9.06
C ILE A 98 18.82 10.78 -7.91
N PRO A 99 19.71 10.96 -6.91
CA PRO A 99 19.92 9.98 -5.84
C PRO A 99 18.62 9.58 -5.11
N ARG A 100 17.78 10.56 -4.78
CA ARG A 100 16.49 10.32 -4.10
C ARG A 100 15.53 9.45 -4.92
N VAL A 101 15.49 9.59 -6.24
CA VAL A 101 14.66 8.75 -7.12
C VAL A 101 15.13 7.31 -7.08
N ARG A 102 16.45 7.10 -7.12
CA ARG A 102 17.05 5.77 -7.04
C ARG A 102 16.81 5.11 -5.71
N GLU A 103 17.03 5.82 -4.61
CA GLU A 103 16.76 5.31 -3.25
C GLU A 103 15.29 4.92 -3.07
N LEU A 104 14.38 5.76 -3.56
CA LEU A 104 12.94 5.47 -3.52
C LEU A 104 12.60 4.22 -4.34
N ALA A 105 13.11 4.11 -5.56
CA ALA A 105 12.86 2.95 -6.43
C ALA A 105 13.38 1.65 -5.79
N ILE A 106 14.57 1.68 -5.19
CA ILE A 106 15.15 0.53 -4.48
C ILE A 106 14.27 0.17 -3.27
N ALA A 107 13.91 1.13 -2.43
CA ALA A 107 13.11 0.88 -1.25
C ALA A 107 11.73 0.29 -1.60
N MET A 108 11.04 0.90 -2.56
CA MET A 108 9.74 0.43 -3.03
C MET A 108 9.82 -0.95 -3.67
N GLY A 109 10.81 -1.17 -4.53
CA GLY A 109 11.04 -2.46 -5.19
C GLY A 109 11.33 -3.57 -4.18
N THR A 110 12.22 -3.32 -3.21
CA THR A 110 12.57 -4.29 -2.17
C THR A 110 11.35 -4.70 -1.35
N ARG A 111 10.53 -3.75 -0.90
CA ARG A 111 9.32 -4.02 -0.13
C ARG A 111 8.30 -4.81 -0.95
N SER A 112 8.10 -4.44 -2.22
CA SER A 112 7.17 -5.13 -3.12
C SER A 112 7.61 -6.55 -3.45
N ILE A 113 8.89 -6.78 -3.70
CA ILE A 113 9.44 -8.14 -3.92
C ILE A 113 9.25 -8.98 -2.67
N GLN A 114 9.52 -8.42 -1.49
CA GLN A 114 9.41 -9.19 -0.26
C GLN A 114 7.96 -9.60 0.02
N VAL A 115 6.97 -8.72 -0.17
CA VAL A 115 5.57 -9.12 0.04
C VAL A 115 5.12 -10.21 -0.94
N LEU A 116 5.55 -10.15 -2.21
CA LEU A 116 5.24 -11.20 -3.18
C LEU A 116 5.83 -12.56 -2.77
N LYS A 117 7.05 -12.57 -2.21
CA LYS A 117 7.66 -13.79 -1.63
C LYS A 117 6.89 -14.31 -0.43
N ASP A 118 6.51 -13.43 0.50
CA ASP A 118 5.78 -13.80 1.72
C ASP A 118 4.43 -14.44 1.40
N HIS A 119 3.81 -14.06 0.27
CA HIS A 119 2.55 -14.61 -0.24
C HIS A 119 2.71 -15.70 -1.31
N GLY A 120 3.92 -16.17 -1.56
CA GLY A 120 4.19 -17.27 -2.51
C GLY A 120 3.83 -16.95 -3.96
N GLN A 121 3.88 -15.67 -4.35
CA GLN A 121 3.58 -15.23 -5.72
C GLN A 121 4.84 -15.21 -6.61
N ILE A 122 6.02 -15.29 -6.03
CA ILE A 122 7.32 -15.47 -6.69
C ILE A 122 8.26 -16.32 -5.84
#